data_0ef97f84a65a45bfffeaa3e46e7dd00f
#
_entry.id   0ef97f84a65a45bfffeaa3e46e7dd00f
#
_cell.length_a   1.000
_cell.length_b   1.000
_cell.length_c   1.000
_cell.angle_alpha   90.00
_cell.angle_beta   90.00
_cell.angle_gamma   90.00
#
_symmetry.space_group_name_H-M   'P 1'
#
loop_
_entity.id
_entity.type
_entity.pdbx_description
1 polymer ?
#
loop_
_entity_poly.entity_id
_entity_poly.type
_entity_poly.pdbx_seq_one_letter_code
_entity_poly.pdbx_strand_id
1 'polypeptide(L)'
;MKKLFYTLFLVVIFTSCSGQTPFGKPEVSPAKIQTQFMDWWTYQSHNIMLSRDFVPLDSNSKEITKDQFLKELSEGSYIPIRLESDSALFYYKLFKIDPKSDTSIKATIVETAFNEIQNLKKEGEPFPAFSFSDLNGNLITNENLKGKIVVIKCWYIHCAACIKEFPQVNQLVEKYKDRKDIVFISLAEDTPEQLTVFLARKPLSYSVVPNMKTYMNLTLQLNAFPTHIIINKEGFMEKVVSNYAGLEVSLEKASRE
;
A
#
# COMPACT_ATOMS: atom_id res chain seq x y z
N MET A 1 20.55 81.81 0.26
CA MET A 1 20.37 80.61 1.09
C MET A 1 19.61 79.55 0.25
N LYS A 2 20.33 78.57 -0.36
CA LYS A 2 19.74 77.52 -1.18
C LYS A 2 19.51 76.30 -0.28
N LYS A 3 18.25 75.89 -0.05
CA LYS A 3 17.92 74.70 0.64
C LYS A 3 17.99 73.50 -0.32
N LEU A 4 18.90 72.56 -0.04
CA LEU A 4 19.09 71.34 -0.78
C LEU A 4 18.13 70.26 -0.16
N PHE A 5 17.13 69.83 -0.96
CA PHE A 5 16.26 68.72 -0.62
C PHE A 5 16.92 67.43 -1.04
N TYR A 6 17.34 66.59 -0.05
CA TYR A 6 17.76 65.21 -0.31
C TYR A 6 16.51 64.31 -0.31
N THR A 7 16.15 63.81 -1.48
CA THR A 7 15.10 62.80 -1.61
C THR A 7 15.73 61.44 -1.36
N LEU A 8 15.39 60.86 -0.23
CA LEU A 8 15.82 59.50 0.16
C LEU A 8 15.01 58.46 -0.65
N PHE A 9 15.63 57.80 -1.63
CA PHE A 9 15.03 56.71 -2.40
C PHE A 9 15.12 55.42 -1.58
N LEU A 10 13.98 55.00 -0.99
CA LEU A 10 13.87 53.74 -0.27
C LEU A 10 13.79 52.59 -1.30
N VAL A 11 14.91 51.90 -1.52
CA VAL A 11 14.94 50.69 -2.34
C VAL A 11 14.36 49.55 -1.51
N VAL A 12 13.09 49.20 -1.76
CA VAL A 12 12.46 47.99 -1.21
C VAL A 12 12.98 46.80 -1.99
N ILE A 13 13.95 46.08 -1.43
CA ILE A 13 14.42 44.80 -1.96
C ILE A 13 13.36 43.77 -1.62
N PHE A 14 12.53 43.41 -2.61
CA PHE A 14 11.69 42.23 -2.52
C PHE A 14 12.61 40.98 -2.60
N THR A 15 13.00 40.43 -1.47
CA THR A 15 13.53 39.07 -1.41
C THR A 15 12.40 38.12 -1.75
N SER A 16 12.30 37.71 -3.01
CA SER A 16 11.49 36.57 -3.39
C SER A 16 12.06 35.35 -2.66
N CYS A 17 11.40 34.92 -1.58
CA CYS A 17 11.62 33.64 -0.97
C CYS A 17 11.20 32.59 -2.01
N SER A 18 12.12 32.10 -2.82
CA SER A 18 11.90 30.91 -3.63
C SER A 18 11.76 29.74 -2.66
N GLY A 19 10.52 29.46 -2.27
CA GLY A 19 10.20 28.28 -1.47
C GLY A 19 10.76 27.06 -2.20
N GLN A 20 11.88 26.52 -1.71
CA GLN A 20 12.39 25.25 -2.20
C GLN A 20 11.30 24.19 -2.00
N THR A 21 10.87 23.57 -3.10
CA THR A 21 9.96 22.44 -3.02
C THR A 21 10.67 21.31 -2.25
N PRO A 22 9.98 20.59 -1.35
CA PRO A 22 10.60 19.52 -0.55
C PRO A 22 10.94 18.27 -1.38
N PHE A 23 10.82 18.34 -2.70
CA PHE A 23 11.09 17.26 -3.64
C PHE A 23 11.87 17.78 -4.85
N GLY A 24 12.69 16.90 -5.45
CA GLY A 24 13.53 17.18 -6.60
C GLY A 24 12.91 16.72 -7.93
N LYS A 25 13.77 16.28 -8.84
CA LYS A 25 13.40 15.74 -10.15
C LYS A 25 12.90 14.28 -10.02
N PRO A 26 12.28 13.72 -11.10
CA PRO A 26 11.95 12.31 -11.16
C PRO A 26 13.20 11.42 -11.01
N GLU A 27 13.12 10.38 -10.18
CA GLU A 27 14.22 9.39 -9.98
C GLU A 27 14.59 8.65 -11.28
N VAL A 28 13.66 8.61 -12.24
CA VAL A 28 13.85 7.99 -13.56
C VAL A 28 13.20 8.84 -14.64
N SER A 29 13.72 8.79 -15.85
CA SER A 29 13.09 9.46 -17.00
C SER A 29 11.73 8.82 -17.32
N PRO A 30 10.60 9.55 -17.21
CA PRO A 30 9.28 9.02 -17.53
C PRO A 30 9.20 8.47 -18.95
N ALA A 31 9.82 9.11 -19.92
CA ALA A 31 9.83 8.68 -21.32
C ALA A 31 10.53 7.33 -21.50
N LYS A 32 11.64 7.10 -20.76
CA LYS A 32 12.43 5.89 -20.89
C LYS A 32 11.66 4.64 -20.41
N ILE A 33 10.98 4.73 -19.27
CA ILE A 33 10.29 3.56 -18.68
C ILE A 33 8.94 3.26 -19.32
N GLN A 34 8.46 4.08 -20.26
CA GLN A 34 7.19 3.86 -20.95
C GLN A 34 7.33 3.13 -22.29
N THR A 35 8.55 2.87 -22.76
CA THR A 35 8.78 2.26 -24.08
C THR A 35 8.48 0.78 -24.10
N GLN A 36 8.75 0.06 -23.02
CA GLN A 36 8.54 -1.38 -22.90
C GLN A 36 7.90 -1.72 -21.56
N PHE A 37 6.99 -2.70 -21.56
CA PHE A 37 6.32 -3.14 -20.34
C PHE A 37 7.28 -3.56 -19.22
N MET A 38 8.33 -4.31 -19.54
CA MET A 38 9.27 -4.81 -18.52
C MET A 38 10.08 -3.70 -17.85
N ASP A 39 10.39 -2.60 -18.53
CA ASP A 39 11.06 -1.44 -17.94
C ASP A 39 10.14 -0.76 -16.92
N TRP A 40 8.89 -0.57 -17.30
CA TRP A 40 7.84 -0.06 -16.40
C TRP A 40 7.61 -1.00 -15.21
N TRP A 41 7.39 -2.27 -15.47
CA TRP A 41 7.12 -3.27 -14.44
C TRP A 41 8.24 -3.36 -13.40
N THR A 42 9.48 -3.38 -13.87
CA THR A 42 10.66 -3.40 -12.97
C THR A 42 10.73 -2.14 -12.12
N TYR A 43 10.51 -0.98 -12.72
CA TYR A 43 10.47 0.28 -11.98
C TYR A 43 9.33 0.29 -10.95
N GLN A 44 8.12 0.02 -11.38
CA GLN A 44 6.93 0.04 -10.52
C GLN A 44 7.06 -0.90 -9.32
N SER A 45 7.47 -2.14 -9.56
CA SER A 45 7.55 -3.17 -8.51
C SER A 45 8.55 -2.84 -7.40
N HIS A 46 9.57 -2.01 -7.68
CA HIS A 46 10.60 -1.64 -6.70
C HIS A 46 10.41 -0.24 -6.10
N ASN A 47 9.75 0.67 -6.81
CA ASN A 47 9.74 2.09 -6.44
C ASN A 47 8.37 2.65 -6.11
N ILE A 48 7.29 2.00 -6.56
CA ILE A 48 5.93 2.51 -6.38
C ILE A 48 5.14 1.59 -5.46
N MET A 49 4.73 2.13 -4.32
CA MET A 49 3.91 1.43 -3.33
C MET A 49 2.72 2.33 -2.98
N LEU A 50 1.61 2.16 -3.71
CA LEU A 50 0.42 3.01 -3.55
C LEU A 50 -0.32 2.75 -2.22
N SER A 51 -0.13 1.60 -1.59
CA SER A 51 -0.73 1.28 -0.29
C SER A 51 -0.13 2.05 0.88
N ARG A 52 1.15 2.48 0.78
CA ARG A 52 1.81 3.27 1.83
C ARG A 52 1.32 4.72 1.90
N ASP A 53 1.72 5.41 2.97
CA ASP A 53 1.57 6.86 3.05
C ASP A 53 2.61 7.54 2.13
N PHE A 54 2.17 8.46 1.29
CA PHE A 54 2.99 9.27 0.39
C PHE A 54 2.33 10.62 0.15
N VAL A 55 3.09 11.57 -0.37
CA VAL A 55 2.60 12.88 -0.81
C VAL A 55 2.27 12.80 -2.30
N PRO A 56 0.98 12.79 -2.67
CA PRO A 56 0.55 12.70 -4.07
C PRO A 56 0.58 14.07 -4.75
N LEU A 57 1.21 14.13 -5.92
CA LEU A 57 1.31 15.34 -6.74
C LEU A 57 0.65 15.14 -8.10
N ASP A 58 -0.13 16.10 -8.54
CA ASP A 58 -0.65 16.13 -9.90
C ASP A 58 0.45 16.34 -10.95
N SER A 59 0.07 16.42 -12.23
CA SER A 59 1.02 16.65 -13.33
C SER A 59 1.72 18.03 -13.28
N ASN A 60 1.17 18.98 -12.54
CA ASN A 60 1.71 20.33 -12.34
C ASN A 60 2.53 20.47 -11.04
N SER A 61 2.76 19.37 -10.32
CA SER A 61 3.43 19.33 -9.01
C SER A 61 2.63 19.99 -7.87
N LYS A 62 1.32 20.12 -8.03
CA LYS A 62 0.42 20.55 -6.97
C LYS A 62 0.05 19.32 -6.11
N GLU A 63 0.11 19.45 -4.80
CA GLU A 63 -0.38 18.40 -3.89
C GLU A 63 -1.90 18.22 -4.03
N ILE A 64 -2.33 16.96 -4.13
CA ILE A 64 -3.71 16.51 -4.22
C ILE A 64 -3.97 15.45 -3.15
N THR A 65 -5.21 14.98 -2.99
CA THR A 65 -5.48 13.87 -2.08
C THR A 65 -5.06 12.54 -2.70
N LYS A 66 -4.79 11.52 -1.85
CA LYS A 66 -4.50 10.16 -2.32
C LYS A 66 -5.65 9.59 -3.17
N ASP A 67 -6.89 9.85 -2.79
CA ASP A 67 -8.08 9.44 -3.53
C ASP A 67 -8.11 10.05 -4.94
N GLN A 68 -7.86 11.38 -5.06
CA GLN A 68 -7.75 12.05 -6.35
C GLN A 68 -6.62 11.45 -7.21
N PHE A 69 -5.46 11.21 -6.60
CA PHE A 69 -4.32 10.61 -7.30
C PHE A 69 -4.62 9.22 -7.86
N LEU A 70 -5.22 8.35 -7.04
CA LEU A 70 -5.62 7.01 -7.46
C LEU A 70 -6.72 7.05 -8.54
N LYS A 71 -7.66 8.00 -8.44
CA LYS A 71 -8.69 8.20 -9.47
C LYS A 71 -8.05 8.58 -10.81
N GLU A 72 -7.15 9.53 -10.85
CA GLU A 72 -6.42 9.92 -12.07
C GLU A 72 -5.66 8.73 -12.69
N LEU A 73 -5.03 7.89 -11.86
CA LEU A 73 -4.38 6.67 -12.33
C LEU A 73 -5.38 5.66 -12.89
N SER A 74 -6.55 5.51 -12.27
CA SER A 74 -7.58 4.56 -12.72
C SER A 74 -8.22 4.94 -14.06
N GLU A 75 -8.10 6.19 -14.48
CA GLU A 75 -8.51 6.68 -15.81
C GLU A 75 -7.49 6.27 -16.90
N GLY A 76 -6.28 5.85 -16.51
CA GLY A 76 -5.25 5.33 -17.41
C GLY A 76 -4.61 6.40 -18.30
N SER A 77 -4.60 7.65 -17.87
CA SER A 77 -3.97 8.77 -18.57
C SER A 77 -2.58 9.11 -18.02
N TYR A 78 -2.22 8.57 -16.85
CA TYR A 78 -1.00 8.91 -16.14
C TYR A 78 -0.28 7.67 -15.61
N ILE A 79 1.04 7.82 -15.41
CA ILE A 79 1.88 6.91 -14.63
C ILE A 79 2.35 7.63 -13.35
N PRO A 80 2.49 6.93 -12.21
CA PRO A 80 3.12 7.48 -11.03
C PRO A 80 4.64 7.36 -11.14
N ILE A 81 5.35 8.45 -10.86
CA ILE A 81 6.81 8.46 -10.77
C ILE A 81 7.20 9.03 -9.40
N ARG A 82 8.13 8.36 -8.75
CA ARG A 82 8.74 8.84 -7.52
C ARG A 82 9.69 10.00 -7.82
N LEU A 83 9.66 11.01 -6.95
CA LEU A 83 10.57 12.14 -7.00
C LEU A 83 11.70 11.96 -5.99
N GLU A 84 12.90 12.44 -6.32
CA GLU A 84 13.99 12.56 -5.37
C GLU A 84 13.55 13.43 -4.19
N SER A 85 13.91 13.06 -2.97
CA SER A 85 13.61 13.82 -1.77
C SER A 85 14.65 13.54 -0.68
N ASP A 86 15.06 14.57 0.02
CA ASP A 86 15.91 14.48 1.22
C ASP A 86 15.09 14.20 2.49
N SER A 87 13.76 14.16 2.37
CA SER A 87 12.85 13.85 3.49
C SER A 87 12.57 12.35 3.60
N ALA A 88 12.08 11.92 4.77
CA ALA A 88 11.57 10.56 4.95
C ALA A 88 10.25 10.30 4.21
N LEU A 89 9.64 11.33 3.62
CA LEU A 89 8.38 11.23 2.87
C LEU A 89 8.65 10.79 1.43
N PHE A 90 7.73 10.00 0.91
CA PHE A 90 7.72 9.61 -0.50
C PHE A 90 6.82 10.57 -1.27
N TYR A 91 7.31 11.11 -2.37
CA TYR A 91 6.56 11.98 -3.27
C TYR A 91 6.33 11.25 -4.58
N TYR A 92 5.06 11.05 -4.94
CA TYR A 92 4.68 10.48 -6.24
C TYR A 92 3.99 11.55 -7.08
N LYS A 93 4.49 11.75 -8.28
CA LYS A 93 3.93 12.70 -9.24
C LYS A 93 3.34 11.98 -10.45
N LEU A 94 2.21 12.50 -10.93
CA LEU A 94 1.57 12.03 -12.15
C LEU A 94 2.29 12.53 -13.40
N PHE A 95 2.67 11.61 -14.29
CA PHE A 95 3.20 11.91 -15.60
C PHE A 95 2.29 11.32 -16.68
N LYS A 96 2.00 12.10 -17.73
CA LYS A 96 1.15 11.60 -18.83
C LYS A 96 1.75 10.36 -19.48
N ILE A 97 0.91 9.40 -19.81
CA ILE A 97 1.27 8.24 -20.62
C ILE A 97 1.50 8.74 -22.05
N ASP A 98 2.63 8.35 -22.65
CA ASP A 98 2.90 8.58 -24.06
C ASP A 98 1.91 7.72 -24.89
N PRO A 99 1.22 8.29 -25.90
CA PRO A 99 0.34 7.51 -26.78
C PRO A 99 1.01 6.32 -27.48
N LYS A 100 2.34 6.31 -27.57
CA LYS A 100 3.14 5.22 -28.13
C LYS A 100 3.61 4.19 -27.10
N SER A 101 3.26 4.37 -25.82
CA SER A 101 3.61 3.42 -24.76
C SER A 101 2.98 2.05 -25.00
N ASP A 102 3.63 1.01 -24.47
CA ASP A 102 3.06 -0.33 -24.41
C ASP A 102 1.69 -0.30 -23.68
N THR A 103 0.66 -0.83 -24.33
CA THR A 103 -0.72 -0.81 -23.83
C THR A 103 -0.89 -1.59 -22.51
N SER A 104 -0.02 -2.56 -22.25
CA SER A 104 0.01 -3.33 -21.00
C SER A 104 0.37 -2.46 -19.80
N ILE A 105 1.15 -1.38 -19.98
CA ILE A 105 1.46 -0.41 -18.93
C ILE A 105 0.17 0.25 -18.42
N LYS A 106 -0.63 0.77 -19.35
CA LYS A 106 -1.92 1.38 -19.00
C LYS A 106 -2.84 0.39 -18.29
N ALA A 107 -2.99 -0.82 -18.80
CA ALA A 107 -3.85 -1.85 -18.21
C ALA A 107 -3.43 -2.16 -16.76
N THR A 108 -2.13 -2.36 -16.53
CA THR A 108 -1.58 -2.66 -15.20
C THR A 108 -1.79 -1.50 -14.23
N ILE A 109 -1.61 -0.26 -14.66
CA ILE A 109 -1.81 0.92 -13.81
C ILE A 109 -3.27 1.05 -13.40
N VAL A 110 -4.19 0.92 -14.37
CA VAL A 110 -5.64 0.99 -14.12
C VAL A 110 -6.06 -0.07 -13.11
N GLU A 111 -5.62 -1.33 -13.30
CA GLU A 111 -5.92 -2.43 -12.39
C GLU A 111 -5.36 -2.18 -10.99
N THR A 112 -4.08 -1.77 -10.90
CA THR A 112 -3.43 -1.48 -9.62
C THR A 112 -4.16 -0.35 -8.88
N ALA A 113 -4.45 0.75 -9.58
CA ALA A 113 -5.16 1.90 -8.98
C ALA A 113 -6.57 1.52 -8.54
N PHE A 114 -7.29 0.74 -9.35
CA PHE A 114 -8.62 0.25 -8.99
C PHE A 114 -8.58 -0.58 -7.70
N ASN A 115 -7.64 -1.53 -7.60
CA ASN A 115 -7.49 -2.35 -6.40
C ASN A 115 -7.16 -1.51 -5.16
N GLU A 116 -6.26 -0.52 -5.29
CA GLU A 116 -5.93 0.38 -4.18
C GLU A 116 -7.11 1.29 -3.78
N ILE A 117 -7.95 1.73 -4.72
CA ILE A 117 -9.20 2.46 -4.40
C ILE A 117 -10.15 1.56 -3.60
N GLN A 118 -10.30 0.28 -3.98
CA GLN A 118 -11.14 -0.66 -3.22
C GLN A 118 -10.57 -0.94 -1.83
N ASN A 119 -9.25 -1.03 -1.68
CA ASN A 119 -8.58 -1.20 -0.41
C ASN A 119 -8.77 0.04 0.49
N LEU A 120 -8.53 1.23 -0.05
CA LEU A 120 -8.69 2.51 0.67
C LEU A 120 -10.11 2.71 1.21
N LYS A 121 -11.14 2.28 0.45
CA LYS A 121 -12.54 2.35 0.91
C LYS A 121 -12.86 1.47 2.10
N LYS A 122 -12.06 0.44 2.36
CA LYS A 122 -12.24 -0.45 3.51
C LYS A 122 -11.53 0.08 4.75
N GLU A 123 -10.52 0.94 4.59
CA GLU A 123 -9.79 1.53 5.72
C GLU A 123 -10.72 2.42 6.54
N GLY A 124 -10.70 2.27 7.86
CA GLY A 124 -11.60 2.94 8.80
C GLY A 124 -12.95 2.25 9.01
N GLU A 125 -13.30 1.23 8.22
CA GLU A 125 -14.53 0.47 8.41
C GLU A 125 -14.33 -0.65 9.45
N PRO A 126 -15.37 -1.01 10.23
CA PRO A 126 -15.29 -2.11 11.17
C PRO A 126 -15.05 -3.43 10.42
N PHE A 127 -14.15 -4.27 10.94
CA PHE A 127 -13.97 -5.60 10.37
C PHE A 127 -15.24 -6.45 10.62
N PRO A 128 -15.78 -7.14 9.61
CA PRO A 128 -17.02 -7.90 9.75
C PRO A 128 -16.95 -8.93 10.89
N ALA A 129 -18.07 -9.18 11.56
CA ALA A 129 -18.15 -10.18 12.60
C ALA A 129 -17.82 -11.58 12.03
N PHE A 130 -17.06 -12.35 12.80
CA PHE A 130 -16.61 -13.68 12.38
C PHE A 130 -16.49 -14.67 13.53
N SER A 131 -16.54 -15.95 13.17
CA SER A 131 -16.22 -17.08 14.02
C SER A 131 -15.54 -18.12 13.15
N PHE A 132 -14.23 -18.21 13.23
CA PHE A 132 -13.41 -19.10 12.41
C PHE A 132 -12.84 -20.24 13.24
N SER A 133 -12.58 -21.37 12.59
CA SER A 133 -11.80 -22.47 13.16
C SER A 133 -10.52 -22.64 12.34
N ASP A 134 -9.35 -22.59 12.97
CA ASP A 134 -8.09 -22.83 12.30
C ASP A 134 -7.86 -24.35 12.05
N LEU A 135 -6.78 -24.68 11.33
CA LEU A 135 -6.41 -26.08 11.03
C LEU A 135 -6.14 -26.92 12.28
N ASN A 136 -5.89 -26.29 13.44
CA ASN A 136 -5.66 -26.97 14.72
C ASN A 136 -6.95 -27.11 15.54
N GLY A 137 -8.09 -26.62 15.02
CA GLY A 137 -9.38 -26.61 15.70
C GLY A 137 -9.55 -25.47 16.71
N ASN A 138 -8.64 -24.50 16.76
CA ASN A 138 -8.79 -23.35 17.65
C ASN A 138 -9.86 -22.40 17.11
N LEU A 139 -10.78 -22.01 17.98
CA LEU A 139 -11.84 -21.05 17.67
C LEU A 139 -11.30 -19.62 17.76
N ILE A 140 -11.47 -18.86 16.69
CA ILE A 140 -11.03 -17.46 16.54
C ILE A 140 -12.26 -16.60 16.31
N THR A 141 -12.56 -15.67 17.20
CA THR A 141 -13.75 -14.79 17.15
C THR A 141 -13.35 -13.33 17.40
N ASN A 142 -14.23 -12.38 17.03
CA ASN A 142 -14.03 -10.98 17.38
C ASN A 142 -13.80 -10.78 18.89
N GLU A 143 -14.52 -11.52 19.74
CA GLU A 143 -14.42 -11.37 21.20
C GLU A 143 -13.03 -11.75 21.75
N ASN A 144 -12.44 -12.85 21.26
CA ASN A 144 -11.12 -13.28 21.76
C ASN A 144 -9.95 -12.52 21.14
N LEU A 145 -10.24 -11.65 20.15
CA LEU A 145 -9.27 -10.73 19.53
C LEU A 145 -9.42 -9.27 19.98
N LYS A 146 -10.42 -8.96 20.80
CA LYS A 146 -10.64 -7.60 21.30
C LYS A 146 -9.40 -7.04 22.01
N GLY A 147 -9.05 -5.80 21.70
CA GLY A 147 -7.88 -5.12 22.27
C GLY A 147 -6.54 -5.58 21.67
N LYS A 148 -6.57 -6.37 20.59
CA LYS A 148 -5.36 -6.82 19.88
C LYS A 148 -5.27 -6.20 18.49
N ILE A 149 -4.06 -6.02 18.02
CA ILE A 149 -3.79 -5.77 16.60
C ILE A 149 -3.86 -7.12 15.89
N VAL A 150 -4.67 -7.23 14.85
CA VAL A 150 -4.82 -8.47 14.09
C VAL A 150 -4.32 -8.29 12.67
N VAL A 151 -3.40 -9.14 12.27
CA VAL A 151 -2.84 -9.16 10.92
C VAL A 151 -3.45 -10.33 10.16
N ILE A 152 -4.26 -10.02 9.15
CA ILE A 152 -4.88 -11.04 8.29
C ILE A 152 -4.13 -11.12 6.96
N LYS A 153 -3.80 -12.35 6.52
CA LYS A 153 -3.32 -12.63 5.16
C LYS A 153 -4.36 -13.44 4.40
N CYS A 154 -4.81 -12.91 3.26
CA CYS A 154 -5.73 -13.59 2.35
C CYS A 154 -4.95 -14.20 1.18
N TRP A 155 -5.19 -15.51 0.89
CA TRP A 155 -4.39 -16.24 -0.10
C TRP A 155 -5.03 -17.57 -0.53
N TYR A 156 -4.38 -18.26 -1.51
CA TYR A 156 -4.70 -19.62 -1.93
C TYR A 156 -3.44 -20.35 -2.44
N ILE A 157 -3.45 -21.67 -2.51
CA ILE A 157 -2.28 -22.52 -2.82
C ILE A 157 -1.66 -22.19 -4.19
N HIS A 158 -2.46 -21.86 -5.21
CA HIS A 158 -1.96 -21.58 -6.56
C HIS A 158 -1.61 -20.10 -6.80
N CYS A 159 -1.67 -19.26 -5.76
CA CYS A 159 -1.25 -17.87 -5.83
C CYS A 159 0.29 -17.75 -5.68
N ALA A 160 1.00 -17.71 -6.80
CA ALA A 160 2.47 -17.66 -6.80
C ALA A 160 3.01 -16.43 -6.01
N ALA A 161 2.39 -15.26 -6.17
CA ALA A 161 2.76 -14.04 -5.44
C ALA A 161 2.55 -14.20 -3.92
N CYS A 162 1.45 -14.84 -3.50
CA CYS A 162 1.16 -15.08 -2.08
C CYS A 162 2.22 -15.98 -1.43
N ILE A 163 2.62 -17.05 -2.14
CA ILE A 163 3.61 -18.02 -1.65
C ILE A 163 5.01 -17.44 -1.60
N LYS A 164 5.35 -16.57 -2.56
CA LYS A 164 6.64 -15.87 -2.59
C LYS A 164 6.90 -15.05 -1.32
N GLU A 165 5.86 -14.55 -0.68
CA GLU A 165 5.95 -13.76 0.56
C GLU A 165 6.09 -14.60 1.84
N PHE A 166 5.87 -15.93 1.81
CA PHE A 166 5.87 -16.75 3.02
C PHE A 166 7.13 -16.62 3.87
N PRO A 167 8.35 -16.63 3.32
CA PRO A 167 9.55 -16.44 4.13
C PRO A 167 9.54 -15.10 4.87
N GLN A 168 9.11 -14.04 4.22
CA GLN A 168 9.10 -12.68 4.78
C GLN A 168 8.02 -12.53 5.87
N VAL A 169 6.80 -13.01 5.62
CA VAL A 169 5.74 -12.96 6.63
C VAL A 169 6.04 -13.86 7.83
N ASN A 170 6.75 -14.99 7.65
CA ASN A 170 7.22 -15.80 8.76
C ASN A 170 8.28 -15.08 9.62
N GLN A 171 9.21 -14.35 8.97
CA GLN A 171 10.14 -13.48 9.69
C GLN A 171 9.43 -12.36 10.45
N LEU A 172 8.35 -11.81 9.88
CA LEU A 172 7.54 -10.81 10.56
C LEU A 172 6.86 -11.38 11.82
N VAL A 173 6.30 -12.60 11.75
CA VAL A 173 5.77 -13.29 12.93
C VAL A 173 6.84 -13.47 14.00
N GLU A 174 8.05 -13.91 13.62
CA GLU A 174 9.17 -14.06 14.55
C GLU A 174 9.59 -12.73 15.18
N LYS A 175 9.63 -11.63 14.39
CA LYS A 175 9.91 -10.27 14.88
C LYS A 175 8.95 -9.84 16.00
N TYR A 176 7.69 -10.25 15.92
CA TYR A 176 6.64 -9.85 16.87
C TYR A 176 6.23 -10.98 17.85
N LYS A 177 6.97 -12.08 17.96
CA LYS A 177 6.61 -13.26 18.78
C LYS A 177 6.37 -12.98 20.28
N ASP A 178 7.05 -11.98 20.79
CA ASP A 178 6.94 -11.57 22.21
C ASP A 178 5.79 -10.59 22.46
N ARG A 179 5.16 -10.06 21.41
CA ARG A 179 4.01 -9.16 21.45
C ARG A 179 2.72 -9.99 21.53
N LYS A 180 2.17 -10.14 22.75
CA LYS A 180 0.92 -10.89 23.00
C LYS A 180 -0.34 -10.15 22.52
N ASP A 181 -0.20 -8.88 22.22
CA ASP A 181 -1.24 -8.01 21.68
C ASP A 181 -1.27 -7.98 20.15
N ILE A 182 -0.40 -8.73 19.45
CA ILE A 182 -0.43 -8.87 17.98
C ILE A 182 -0.72 -10.32 17.62
N VAL A 183 -1.72 -10.53 16.74
CA VAL A 183 -2.16 -11.86 16.31
C VAL A 183 -2.10 -11.97 14.78
N PHE A 184 -1.57 -13.09 14.30
CA PHE A 184 -1.42 -13.36 12.87
C PHE A 184 -2.36 -14.49 12.44
N ILE A 185 -3.29 -14.21 11.53
CA ILE A 185 -4.31 -15.12 11.00
C ILE A 185 -4.23 -15.13 9.48
N SER A 186 -4.33 -16.31 8.87
CA SER A 186 -4.45 -16.38 7.41
C SER A 186 -5.77 -17.01 7.00
N LEU A 187 -6.44 -16.40 6.05
CA LEU A 187 -7.66 -16.90 5.42
C LEU A 187 -7.27 -17.53 4.08
N ALA A 188 -7.45 -18.85 3.97
CA ALA A 188 -7.10 -19.60 2.75
C ALA A 188 -8.36 -20.07 2.02
N GLU A 189 -8.37 -20.02 0.69
CA GLU A 189 -9.50 -20.52 -0.11
C GLU A 189 -9.63 -22.04 -0.04
N ASP A 190 -8.50 -22.71 0.14
CA ASP A 190 -8.35 -24.17 -0.03
C ASP A 190 -8.88 -24.95 1.16
N THR A 191 -9.10 -26.28 0.96
CA THR A 191 -9.62 -27.16 2.01
C THR A 191 -8.57 -27.52 3.07
N PRO A 192 -8.98 -27.99 4.26
CA PRO A 192 -8.04 -28.42 5.29
C PRO A 192 -7.03 -29.47 4.81
N GLU A 193 -7.49 -30.43 3.99
CA GLU A 193 -6.66 -31.52 3.47
C GLU A 193 -5.60 -30.99 2.51
N GLN A 194 -5.99 -30.10 1.59
CA GLN A 194 -5.08 -29.46 0.63
C GLN A 194 -4.03 -28.61 1.37
N LEU A 195 -4.45 -27.81 2.34
CA LEU A 195 -3.58 -26.96 3.14
C LEU A 195 -2.60 -27.77 3.98
N THR A 196 -3.04 -28.86 4.61
CA THR A 196 -2.16 -29.73 5.41
C THR A 196 -1.02 -30.30 4.56
N VAL A 197 -1.33 -30.82 3.37
CA VAL A 197 -0.32 -31.34 2.44
C VAL A 197 0.61 -30.25 1.93
N PHE A 198 0.07 -29.08 1.61
CA PHE A 198 0.84 -27.96 1.09
C PHE A 198 1.78 -27.36 2.16
N LEU A 199 1.26 -27.07 3.35
CA LEU A 199 1.99 -26.41 4.44
C LEU A 199 3.09 -27.28 5.04
N ALA A 200 3.00 -28.61 4.92
CA ALA A 200 4.11 -29.52 5.26
C ALA A 200 5.38 -29.25 4.43
N ARG A 201 5.25 -28.69 3.23
CA ARG A 201 6.37 -28.38 2.33
C ARG A 201 6.69 -26.88 2.24
N LYS A 202 5.70 -26.06 2.52
CA LYS A 202 5.79 -24.57 2.47
C LYS A 202 5.16 -24.00 3.73
N PRO A 203 5.86 -24.00 4.88
CA PRO A 203 5.27 -23.60 6.16
C PRO A 203 4.90 -22.11 6.19
N LEU A 204 3.76 -21.82 6.84
CA LEU A 204 3.29 -20.49 7.16
C LEU A 204 3.05 -20.39 8.67
N SER A 205 3.66 -19.41 9.32
CA SER A 205 3.62 -19.23 10.79
C SER A 205 2.36 -18.53 11.31
N TYR A 206 1.34 -18.35 10.47
CA TYR A 206 0.05 -17.79 10.84
C TYR A 206 -0.90 -18.92 11.32
N SER A 207 -1.89 -18.58 12.15
CA SER A 207 -3.06 -19.46 12.33
C SER A 207 -3.83 -19.53 11.02
N VAL A 208 -3.91 -20.70 10.41
CA VAL A 208 -4.48 -20.88 9.07
C VAL A 208 -5.94 -21.32 9.14
N VAL A 209 -6.83 -20.51 8.59
CA VAL A 209 -8.27 -20.77 8.49
C VAL A 209 -8.61 -21.26 7.08
N PRO A 210 -9.11 -22.48 6.90
CA PRO A 210 -9.42 -23.06 5.60
C PRO A 210 -10.82 -22.66 5.09
N ASN A 211 -11.12 -22.96 3.81
CA ASN A 211 -12.43 -22.81 3.18
C ASN A 211 -12.97 -21.37 3.15
N MET A 212 -12.09 -20.36 3.08
CA MET A 212 -12.47 -18.96 3.24
C MET A 212 -12.83 -18.24 1.93
N LYS A 213 -12.89 -18.95 0.79
CA LYS A 213 -13.19 -18.37 -0.53
C LYS A 213 -14.43 -17.47 -0.53
N THR A 214 -15.56 -18.03 -0.06
CA THR A 214 -16.84 -17.30 -0.03
C THR A 214 -16.76 -16.06 0.87
N TYR A 215 -16.15 -16.18 2.05
CA TYR A 215 -16.02 -15.06 2.98
C TYR A 215 -15.14 -13.95 2.40
N MET A 216 -13.98 -14.30 1.82
CA MET A 216 -13.09 -13.32 1.19
C MET A 216 -13.75 -12.61 0.01
N ASN A 217 -14.49 -13.35 -0.85
CA ASN A 217 -15.09 -12.75 -2.05
C ASN A 217 -16.37 -11.97 -1.75
N LEU A 218 -17.28 -12.50 -0.91
CA LEU A 218 -18.60 -11.89 -0.70
C LEU A 218 -18.63 -10.93 0.50
N THR A 219 -17.97 -11.30 1.62
CA THR A 219 -17.99 -10.48 2.83
C THR A 219 -16.87 -9.41 2.79
N LEU A 220 -15.64 -9.80 2.51
CA LEU A 220 -14.53 -8.86 2.43
C LEU A 220 -14.42 -8.18 1.06
N GLN A 221 -15.13 -8.66 0.05
CA GLN A 221 -15.13 -8.14 -1.33
C GLN A 221 -13.70 -7.97 -1.88
N LEU A 222 -12.89 -9.02 -1.72
CA LEU A 222 -11.52 -9.05 -2.22
C LEU A 222 -11.49 -9.57 -3.67
N ASN A 223 -10.77 -8.85 -4.53
CA ASN A 223 -10.65 -9.16 -5.96
C ASN A 223 -9.21 -9.51 -6.37
N ALA A 224 -8.24 -9.31 -5.48
CA ALA A 224 -6.81 -9.52 -5.76
C ALA A 224 -6.10 -10.19 -4.57
N PHE A 225 -5.07 -10.98 -4.87
CA PHE A 225 -4.25 -11.68 -3.89
C PHE A 225 -2.75 -11.55 -4.25
N PRO A 226 -1.84 -11.45 -3.26
CA PRO A 226 -2.15 -11.42 -1.82
C PRO A 226 -2.88 -10.13 -1.40
N THR A 227 -3.71 -10.22 -0.36
CA THR A 227 -4.21 -9.07 0.37
C THR A 227 -3.90 -9.26 1.85
N HIS A 228 -3.41 -8.21 2.49
CA HIS A 228 -3.18 -8.17 3.93
C HIS A 228 -4.08 -7.10 4.54
N ILE A 229 -4.65 -7.39 5.70
CA ILE A 229 -5.50 -6.47 6.44
C ILE A 229 -4.92 -6.34 7.85
N ILE A 230 -4.71 -5.11 8.30
CA ILE A 230 -4.37 -4.80 9.69
C ILE A 230 -5.64 -4.28 10.35
N ILE A 231 -6.05 -4.93 11.43
CA ILE A 231 -7.18 -4.52 12.25
C ILE A 231 -6.60 -3.96 13.55
N ASN A 232 -7.03 -2.76 13.93
CA ASN A 232 -6.60 -2.12 15.16
C ASN A 232 -7.28 -2.72 16.41
N LYS A 233 -6.88 -2.26 17.59
CA LYS A 233 -7.38 -2.75 18.88
C LYS A 233 -8.87 -2.54 19.09
N GLU A 234 -9.45 -1.59 18.38
CA GLU A 234 -10.89 -1.23 18.40
C GLU A 234 -11.71 -2.11 17.42
N GLY A 235 -11.05 -2.89 16.55
CA GLY A 235 -11.71 -3.78 15.58
C GLY A 235 -11.99 -3.16 14.21
N PHE A 236 -11.37 -2.02 13.89
CA PHE A 236 -11.48 -1.38 12.58
C PHE A 236 -10.34 -1.79 11.66
N MET A 237 -10.60 -1.87 10.37
CA MET A 237 -9.56 -2.10 9.35
C MET A 237 -8.69 -0.84 9.23
N GLU A 238 -7.54 -0.86 9.85
CA GLU A 238 -6.61 0.29 9.84
C GLU A 238 -5.88 0.42 8.51
N LYS A 239 -5.47 -0.72 7.92
CA LYS A 239 -4.82 -0.77 6.61
C LYS A 239 -5.22 -2.03 5.84
N VAL A 240 -5.36 -1.86 4.52
CA VAL A 240 -5.55 -2.96 3.55
C VAL A 240 -4.51 -2.80 2.46
N VAL A 241 -3.59 -3.75 2.36
CA VAL A 241 -2.42 -3.65 1.48
C VAL A 241 -2.25 -4.91 0.61
N SER A 242 -1.66 -4.74 -0.58
CA SER A 242 -1.60 -5.78 -1.61
C SER A 242 -0.24 -6.51 -1.67
N ASN A 243 0.68 -6.27 -0.71
CA ASN A 243 1.99 -6.94 -0.67
C ASN A 243 2.65 -6.86 0.70
N TYR A 244 3.70 -7.70 0.89
CA TYR A 244 4.46 -7.76 2.13
C TYR A 244 5.09 -6.41 2.54
N ALA A 245 5.65 -5.66 1.60
CA ALA A 245 6.33 -4.41 1.93
C ALA A 245 5.35 -3.36 2.51
N GLY A 246 4.12 -3.30 1.97
CA GLY A 246 3.04 -2.50 2.54
C GLY A 246 2.63 -2.99 3.93
N LEU A 247 2.52 -4.31 4.12
CA LEU A 247 2.22 -4.91 5.41
C LEU A 247 3.26 -4.55 6.46
N GLU A 248 4.55 -4.73 6.17
CA GLU A 248 5.65 -4.48 7.12
C GLU A 248 5.64 -3.04 7.63
N VAL A 249 5.59 -2.07 6.72
CA VAL A 249 5.56 -0.64 7.07
C VAL A 249 4.31 -0.27 7.88
N SER A 250 3.15 -0.80 7.47
CA SER A 250 1.88 -0.50 8.14
C SER A 250 1.80 -1.13 9.53
N LEU A 251 2.26 -2.38 9.69
CA LEU A 251 2.28 -3.04 10.99
C LEU A 251 3.29 -2.38 11.94
N GLU A 252 4.43 -1.93 11.43
CA GLU A 252 5.39 -1.20 12.25
C GLU A 252 4.78 0.10 12.80
N LYS A 253 4.01 0.83 11.99
CA LYS A 253 3.28 2.03 12.43
C LYS A 253 2.23 1.67 13.48
N ALA A 254 1.30 0.76 13.17
CA ALA A 254 0.23 0.32 14.07
C ALA A 254 0.74 -0.22 15.42
N SER A 255 1.91 -0.87 15.42
CA SER A 255 2.50 -1.47 16.62
C SER A 255 3.09 -0.46 17.61
N ARG A 256 3.22 0.81 17.24
CA ARG A 256 3.73 1.91 18.09
C ARG A 256 2.60 2.70 18.76
N GLU A 257 1.37 2.59 18.26
CA GLU A 257 0.15 3.19 18.79
C GLU A 257 -0.50 2.25 19.85
#